data_4277aee5234a44d86f89f534bf4aedf7
#
_entry.id   4277aee5234a44d86f89f534bf4aedf7
#
_cell.length_a   1.000
_cell.length_b   1.000
_cell.length_c   1.000
_cell.angle_alpha   90.00
_cell.angle_beta   90.00
_cell.angle_gamma   90.00
#
_symmetry.space_group_name_H-M   'P 1'
#
loop_
_entity.id
_entity.type
_entity.pdbx_description
1 polymer ?
#
loop_
_entity_poly.entity_id
_entity_poly.type
_entity_poly.pdbx_seq_one_letter_code
_entity_poly.pdbx_strand_id
1 'polypeptide(L)'
;LEATDSPLKTTTVDILELYKGIYRSESVRYNMLEVQAILEAVTELVLSDGTYEMFGSLAAHLQQNGRPIGDFDELIAAIGICNDGVIVTRDRHFSRIPGLTDKTY
;
A
#
# COMPACT_ATOMS: atom_id res chain seq x y z
N LEU A 1 17.23 -7.93 2.07
CA LEU A 1 17.08 -6.49 2.01
C LEU A 1 18.23 -5.83 2.73
N GLU A 2 18.92 -5.00 2.04
CA GLU A 2 20.03 -4.33 2.67
C GLU A 2 19.56 -3.30 3.68
N ALA A 3 20.45 -2.96 4.57
CA ALA A 3 20.15 -1.94 5.55
C ALA A 3 19.98 -0.60 4.84
N THR A 4 18.83 0.01 5.03
CA THR A 4 18.58 1.35 4.54
C THR A 4 18.25 2.21 5.73
N ASP A 5 18.40 3.51 5.56
CA ASP A 5 18.06 4.43 6.64
C ASP A 5 16.57 4.50 6.85
N SER A 6 15.79 4.08 5.86
CA SER A 6 14.34 4.13 5.95
C SER A 6 13.78 2.74 6.18
N PRO A 7 12.94 2.54 7.19
CA PRO A 7 12.30 1.25 7.38
C PRO A 7 11.31 0.98 6.25
N LEU A 8 11.00 -0.29 6.05
CA LEU A 8 9.94 -0.65 5.12
C LEU A 8 8.62 -0.15 5.66
N LYS A 9 7.74 0.26 4.75
CA LYS A 9 6.44 0.82 5.09
C LYS A 9 5.33 0.12 4.33
N THR A 10 4.20 -0.02 4.98
CA THR A 10 3.00 -0.56 4.35
C THR A 10 1.82 0.28 4.79
N THR A 11 0.67 0.11 4.16
CA THR A 11 -0.51 0.90 4.50
C THR A 11 -1.51 0.08 5.29
N THR A 12 -2.39 0.78 6.01
CA THR A 12 -3.51 0.14 6.69
C THR A 12 -4.31 -0.72 5.72
N VAL A 13 -4.51 -0.23 4.48
CA VAL A 13 -5.29 -0.97 3.49
C VAL A 13 -4.60 -2.26 3.10
N ASP A 14 -3.28 -2.22 2.91
CA ASP A 14 -2.51 -3.43 2.60
C ASP A 14 -2.62 -4.46 3.71
N ILE A 15 -2.58 -4.00 4.96
CA ILE A 15 -2.69 -4.90 6.10
C ILE A 15 -4.07 -5.56 6.12
N LEU A 16 -5.12 -4.80 5.83
CA LEU A 16 -6.46 -5.36 5.76
C LEU A 16 -6.54 -6.44 4.68
N GLU A 17 -5.92 -6.20 3.54
CA GLU A 17 -5.93 -7.18 2.47
C GLU A 17 -5.13 -8.43 2.83
N LEU A 18 -4.02 -8.27 3.56
CA LEU A 18 -3.26 -9.41 4.04
C LEU A 18 -4.10 -10.27 4.96
N TYR A 19 -4.82 -9.67 5.91
CA TYR A 19 -5.67 -10.43 6.82
C TYR A 19 -6.79 -11.13 6.08
N LYS A 20 -7.38 -10.46 5.09
CA LYS A 20 -8.40 -11.10 4.26
C LYS A 20 -7.84 -12.32 3.55
N GLY A 21 -6.62 -12.21 3.01
CA GLY A 21 -5.97 -13.34 2.36
C GLY A 21 -5.68 -14.49 3.33
N ILE A 22 -5.25 -14.16 4.55
CA ILE A 22 -4.97 -15.17 5.57
C ILE A 22 -6.22 -16.03 5.82
N TYR A 23 -7.36 -15.38 6.05
CA TYR A 23 -8.58 -16.10 6.40
C TYR A 23 -9.19 -16.88 5.24
N ARG A 24 -8.76 -16.56 4.03
CA ARG A 24 -9.17 -17.32 2.85
C ARG A 24 -8.22 -18.46 2.52
N SER A 25 -7.09 -18.56 3.21
CA SER A 25 -6.10 -19.58 2.92
C SER A 25 -6.43 -20.88 3.64
N GLU A 26 -5.77 -21.95 3.21
CA GLU A 26 -5.97 -23.27 3.83
C GLU A 26 -5.21 -23.40 5.14
N SER A 27 -4.23 -22.55 5.38
CA SER A 27 -3.40 -22.63 6.58
C SER A 27 -3.44 -21.31 7.33
N VAL A 28 -4.60 -20.98 7.90
CA VAL A 28 -4.83 -19.70 8.54
C VAL A 28 -3.82 -19.45 9.67
N ARG A 29 -3.63 -20.45 10.53
CA ARG A 29 -2.74 -20.26 11.68
C ARG A 29 -1.30 -20.02 11.28
N TYR A 30 -0.81 -20.80 10.33
CA TYR A 30 0.55 -20.68 9.86
C TYR A 30 0.77 -19.33 9.19
N ASN A 31 -0.13 -18.95 8.31
CA ASN A 31 -0.02 -17.69 7.57
C ASN A 31 -0.17 -16.48 8.50
N MET A 32 -1.00 -16.60 9.52
CA MET A 32 -1.15 -15.54 10.52
C MET A 32 0.17 -15.26 11.23
N LEU A 33 0.85 -16.33 11.65
CA LEU A 33 2.12 -16.16 12.33
C LEU A 33 3.19 -15.54 11.44
N GLU A 34 3.20 -15.96 10.17
CA GLU A 34 4.14 -15.39 9.21
C GLU A 34 3.92 -13.91 8.98
N VAL A 35 2.66 -13.53 8.74
CA VAL A 35 2.33 -12.14 8.46
C VAL A 35 2.60 -11.28 9.69
N GLN A 36 2.25 -11.75 10.87
CA GLN A 36 2.50 -10.99 12.08
C GLN A 36 3.98 -10.72 12.29
N ALA A 37 4.81 -11.71 11.97
CA ALA A 37 6.27 -11.53 12.07
C ALA A 37 6.76 -10.46 11.09
N ILE A 38 6.22 -10.47 9.88
CA ILE A 38 6.59 -9.45 8.88
C ILE A 38 6.14 -8.07 9.32
N LEU A 39 4.92 -7.96 9.86
CA LEU A 39 4.38 -6.67 10.26
C LEU A 39 5.14 -6.04 11.41
N GLU A 40 5.81 -6.84 12.23
CA GLU A 40 6.65 -6.29 13.29
C GLU A 40 7.84 -5.50 12.74
N ALA A 41 8.24 -5.77 11.51
CA ALA A 41 9.40 -5.14 10.90
C ALA A 41 9.05 -3.97 9.99
N VAL A 42 7.76 -3.66 9.81
CA VAL A 42 7.36 -2.59 8.91
C VAL A 42 6.59 -1.50 9.65
N THR A 43 6.62 -0.32 9.11
CA THR A 43 5.87 0.81 9.65
C THR A 43 4.53 0.90 8.93
N GLU A 44 3.46 1.01 9.70
CA GLU A 44 2.12 1.18 9.13
C GLU A 44 1.83 2.65 8.87
N LEU A 45 1.41 2.96 7.65
CA LEU A 45 0.98 4.28 7.26
C LEU A 45 -0.54 4.33 7.29
N VAL A 46 -1.07 5.28 8.04
CA VAL A 46 -2.50 5.36 8.30
C VAL A 46 -3.14 6.54 7.57
N LEU A 47 -4.47 6.56 7.57
CA LEU A 47 -5.21 7.64 6.94
C LEU A 47 -5.08 8.94 7.73
N SER A 48 -5.06 10.04 7.02
CA SER A 48 -5.01 11.38 7.59
C SER A 48 -5.84 12.31 6.73
N ASP A 49 -6.03 13.55 7.19
CA ASP A 49 -6.79 14.53 6.41
C ASP A 49 -6.15 14.74 5.03
N GLY A 50 -4.83 14.80 4.98
CA GLY A 50 -4.14 14.96 3.70
C GLY A 50 -4.37 13.78 2.77
N THR A 51 -4.57 12.59 3.32
CA THR A 51 -4.84 11.39 2.52
C THR A 51 -6.18 11.51 1.78
N TYR A 52 -7.19 12.06 2.46
CA TYR A 52 -8.50 12.20 1.82
C TYR A 52 -8.43 13.09 0.59
N GLU A 53 -7.76 14.22 0.72
CA GLU A 53 -7.61 15.14 -0.40
C GLU A 53 -6.77 14.53 -1.51
N MET A 54 -5.67 13.88 -1.15
CA MET A 54 -4.81 13.24 -2.13
C MET A 54 -5.55 12.14 -2.87
N PHE A 55 -6.33 11.32 -2.16
CA PHE A 55 -7.10 10.27 -2.78
C PHE A 55 -8.07 10.82 -3.82
N GLY A 56 -8.85 11.83 -3.43
CA GLY A 56 -9.82 12.42 -4.36
C GLY A 56 -9.16 13.02 -5.58
N SER A 57 -8.08 13.75 -5.39
CA SER A 57 -7.34 14.37 -6.47
C SER A 57 -6.74 13.32 -7.40
N LEU A 58 -6.12 12.29 -6.83
CA LEU A 58 -5.49 11.24 -7.61
C LEU A 58 -6.51 10.44 -8.40
N ALA A 59 -7.61 10.05 -7.75
CA ALA A 59 -8.66 9.27 -8.40
C ALA A 59 -9.23 10.04 -9.59
N ALA A 60 -9.48 11.33 -9.41
CA ALA A 60 -9.99 12.18 -10.50
C ALA A 60 -8.98 12.27 -11.64
N HIS A 61 -7.71 12.44 -11.30
CA HIS A 61 -6.65 12.54 -12.30
C HIS A 61 -6.55 11.25 -13.14
N LEU A 62 -6.55 10.12 -12.48
CA LEU A 62 -6.44 8.84 -13.18
C LEU A 62 -7.67 8.57 -14.05
N GLN A 63 -8.85 8.93 -13.56
CA GLN A 63 -10.08 8.77 -14.34
C GLN A 63 -10.08 9.65 -15.57
N GLN A 64 -9.64 10.90 -15.43
CA GLN A 64 -9.59 11.85 -16.55
C GLN A 64 -8.62 11.38 -17.64
N ASN A 65 -7.58 10.65 -17.24
CA ASN A 65 -6.61 10.13 -18.19
C ASN A 65 -6.94 8.72 -18.65
N GLY A 66 -8.11 8.19 -18.29
CA GLY A 66 -8.55 6.87 -18.71
C GLY A 66 -7.75 5.74 -18.10
N ARG A 67 -7.16 5.96 -16.92
CA ARG A 67 -6.29 4.97 -16.29
C ARG A 67 -6.62 4.72 -14.82
N PRO A 68 -7.89 4.51 -14.45
CA PRO A 68 -8.21 4.17 -13.08
C PRO A 68 -7.63 2.80 -12.72
N ILE A 69 -7.22 2.64 -11.47
CA ILE A 69 -6.62 1.38 -11.01
C ILE A 69 -7.44 0.72 -9.91
N GLY A 70 -8.55 1.32 -9.51
CA GLY A 70 -9.41 0.80 -8.45
C GLY A 70 -9.28 1.59 -7.17
N ASP A 71 -10.35 1.63 -6.40
CA ASP A 71 -10.43 2.51 -5.23
C ASP A 71 -9.39 2.17 -4.17
N PHE A 72 -9.23 0.88 -3.85
CA PHE A 72 -8.28 0.49 -2.82
C PHE A 72 -6.84 0.78 -3.23
N ASP A 73 -6.49 0.50 -4.49
CA ASP A 73 -5.15 0.77 -4.98
C ASP A 73 -4.86 2.27 -5.02
N GLU A 74 -5.86 3.06 -5.39
CA GLU A 74 -5.72 4.52 -5.38
C GLU A 74 -5.57 5.04 -3.97
N LEU A 75 -6.23 4.42 -3.00
CA LEU A 75 -6.09 4.80 -1.61
C LEU A 75 -4.71 4.47 -1.07
N ILE A 76 -4.20 3.28 -1.40
CA ILE A 76 -2.84 2.88 -1.00
C ILE A 76 -1.83 3.88 -1.57
N ALA A 77 -2.00 4.24 -2.84
CA ALA A 77 -1.12 5.20 -3.48
C ALA A 77 -1.18 6.57 -2.80
N ALA A 78 -2.39 7.01 -2.45
CA ALA A 78 -2.55 8.29 -1.78
C ALA A 78 -1.86 8.32 -0.43
N ILE A 79 -1.97 7.23 0.33
CA ILE A 79 -1.28 7.12 1.61
C ILE A 79 0.23 7.21 1.41
N GLY A 80 0.74 6.49 0.41
CA GLY A 80 2.17 6.49 0.11
C GLY A 80 2.67 7.88 -0.26
N ILE A 81 1.96 8.57 -1.15
CA ILE A 81 2.35 9.90 -1.59
C ILE A 81 2.36 10.87 -0.42
N CYS A 82 1.37 10.81 0.46
CA CYS A 82 1.27 11.71 1.61
C CYS A 82 2.39 11.49 2.62
N ASN A 83 3.04 10.34 2.57
CA ASN A 83 4.08 10.04 3.55
C ASN A 83 5.48 10.27 2.99
N ASP A 84 5.88 9.60 1.94
CA ASP A 84 7.18 9.88 1.32
C ASP A 84 7.23 9.44 -0.13
N GLY A 85 6.08 9.04 -0.66
CA GLY A 85 5.98 8.64 -2.05
C GLY A 85 6.52 7.26 -2.36
N VAL A 86 6.89 6.48 -1.31
CA VAL A 86 7.46 5.15 -1.51
C VAL A 86 6.59 4.11 -0.81
N ILE A 87 6.17 3.10 -1.56
CA ILE A 87 5.45 1.96 -0.98
C ILE A 87 6.08 0.66 -1.48
N VAL A 88 5.91 -0.39 -0.68
CA VAL A 88 6.37 -1.73 -1.05
C VAL A 88 5.16 -2.51 -1.50
N THR A 89 5.17 -3.00 -2.74
CA THR A 89 4.01 -3.66 -3.31
C THR A 89 4.43 -4.65 -4.39
N ARG A 90 3.56 -5.61 -4.65
CA ARG A 90 3.70 -6.50 -5.81
C ARG A 90 2.90 -6.00 -7.01
N ASP A 91 2.06 -4.99 -6.82
CA ASP A 91 1.17 -4.51 -7.86
C ASP A 91 1.90 -3.50 -8.73
N ARG A 92 2.05 -3.83 -10.01
CA ARG A 92 2.75 -2.98 -10.95
C ARG A 92 1.94 -1.79 -11.43
N HIS A 93 0.66 -1.73 -11.08
CA HIS A 93 -0.17 -0.59 -11.44
C HIS A 93 0.38 0.71 -10.86
N PHE A 94 1.06 0.63 -9.72
CA PHE A 94 1.55 1.82 -9.04
C PHE A 94 2.65 2.54 -9.81
N SER A 95 3.30 1.88 -10.76
CA SER A 95 4.32 2.53 -11.57
C SER A 95 3.75 3.65 -12.45
N ARG A 96 2.45 3.68 -12.65
CA ARG A 96 1.78 4.68 -13.49
C ARG A 96 1.33 5.92 -12.74
N ILE A 97 1.58 5.97 -11.44
CA ILE A 97 1.04 7.04 -10.60
C ILE A 97 2.10 8.12 -10.42
N PRO A 98 1.79 9.37 -10.82
CA PRO A 98 2.74 10.47 -10.64
C PRO A 98 3.02 10.71 -9.17
N GLY A 99 4.27 10.96 -8.84
CA GLY A 99 4.66 11.28 -7.49
C GLY A 99 4.82 10.09 -6.58
N LEU A 100 4.67 8.87 -7.11
CA LEU A 100 4.78 7.65 -6.31
C LEU A 100 5.95 6.81 -6.82
N THR A 101 6.76 6.34 -5.88
CA THR A 101 7.81 5.36 -6.16
C THR A 101 7.44 4.06 -5.46
N ASP A 102 7.37 2.98 -6.20
CA ASP A 102 7.03 1.68 -5.65
C ASP A 102 8.25 0.76 -5.64
N LYS A 103 8.21 -0.22 -4.76
CA LYS A 103 9.22 -1.28 -4.69
C LYS A 103 8.50 -2.61 -4.72
N THR A 104 8.85 -3.43 -5.70
CA THR A 104 8.25 -4.75 -5.86
C THR A 104 8.96 -5.76 -4.97
N TYR A 105 8.20 -6.65 -4.36
CA TYR A 105 8.74 -7.71 -3.52
C TYR A 105 8.11 -9.05 -3.84
#